data_7ea792dee5bb3a755d36dd5851ebf3f6
#
_entry.id   7ea792dee5bb3a755d36dd5851ebf3f6
#
_cell.length_a   1.000
_cell.length_b   1.000
_cell.length_c   1.000
_cell.angle_alpha   90.00
_cell.angle_beta   90.00
_cell.angle_gamma   90.00
#
_symmetry.space_group_name_H-M   'P 1'
#
loop_
_entity.id
_entity.type
_entity.pdbx_description
1 polymer ?
#
loop_
_entity_poly.entity_id
_entity_poly.type
_entity_poly.pdbx_seq_one_letter_code
_entity_poly.pdbx_strand_id
1 'polypeptide(L)'
;MAVTQAALAEALKSVLDPNTGKDFVSSKALKNLQFHEGDVSFDIELGYPAKSQIPAMRKALVAAAKAVPGVENVSVNIATKVLSHAVQRGVQLMPNVKNIIAVASGKGGVGKSTTAANLALALAAEGASVGLLDADIYGPSQPMMLGIEGRPESDDGKTMEPLENHGVQVMSIGFLVDQDEAMIWRGPMATQALEQLLRQTNWKELDYLIVDMPPGTGDIQLTLSQRVPMTGAVIVTTPQDIALLDAKKGIKMFEKVGVPILGIVENMAVHVCSNCGHVEHIFGAEGGKKMAEQYQMDYLGALPLDINIRLQADSGKPTVVADPDGDVAGIYKAIARRVAVGIAEKAKDFSAKFPTITVSKST
;
A
#
# COMPACT_ATOMS: atom_id res chain seq x y z
N MET A 1 -14.01 -43.53 -7.95
CA MET A 1 -15.06 -42.47 -7.79
C MET A 1 -14.83 -41.45 -8.88
N ALA A 2 -15.88 -41.00 -9.55
CA ALA A 2 -15.77 -39.98 -10.56
C ALA A 2 -15.33 -38.65 -9.93
N VAL A 3 -14.39 -37.93 -10.54
CA VAL A 3 -14.00 -36.59 -10.12
C VAL A 3 -15.21 -35.67 -10.27
N THR A 4 -15.52 -34.92 -9.23
CA THR A 4 -16.63 -33.97 -9.25
C THR A 4 -16.10 -32.57 -8.92
N GLN A 5 -16.79 -31.56 -9.43
CA GLN A 5 -16.45 -30.15 -9.09
C GLN A 5 -16.50 -29.88 -7.59
N ALA A 6 -17.41 -30.56 -6.87
CA ALA A 6 -17.51 -30.46 -5.42
C ALA A 6 -16.29 -31.07 -4.70
N ALA A 7 -15.79 -32.24 -5.15
CA ALA A 7 -14.61 -32.86 -4.57
C ALA A 7 -13.35 -32.02 -4.82
N LEU A 8 -13.20 -31.43 -6.00
CA LEU A 8 -12.11 -30.50 -6.32
C LEU A 8 -12.18 -29.23 -5.46
N ALA A 9 -13.36 -28.62 -5.34
CA ALA A 9 -13.54 -27.44 -4.51
C ALA A 9 -13.21 -27.72 -3.04
N GLU A 10 -13.60 -28.90 -2.52
CA GLU A 10 -13.29 -29.29 -1.14
C GLU A 10 -11.78 -29.50 -0.95
N ALA A 11 -11.10 -30.15 -1.89
CA ALA A 11 -9.63 -30.31 -1.85
C ALA A 11 -8.92 -28.94 -1.88
N LEU A 12 -9.38 -27.99 -2.69
CA LEU A 12 -8.82 -26.65 -2.79
C LEU A 12 -9.03 -25.79 -1.55
N LYS A 13 -10.04 -26.06 -0.70
CA LYS A 13 -10.22 -25.39 0.60
C LYS A 13 -9.08 -25.67 1.59
N SER A 14 -8.31 -26.75 1.39
CA SER A 14 -7.15 -27.04 2.23
C SER A 14 -5.99 -26.04 2.01
N VAL A 15 -6.02 -25.28 0.91
CA VAL A 15 -4.99 -24.29 0.59
C VAL A 15 -5.44 -22.90 1.06
N LEU A 16 -4.72 -22.35 2.03
CA LEU A 16 -4.98 -21.03 2.56
C LEU A 16 -4.12 -19.99 1.83
N ASP A 17 -4.72 -18.86 1.55
CA ASP A 17 -4.02 -17.66 1.10
C ASP A 17 -3.12 -17.14 2.24
N PRO A 18 -1.79 -17.05 2.04
CA PRO A 18 -0.84 -16.69 3.09
C PRO A 18 -1.01 -15.26 3.63
N ASN A 19 -1.73 -14.38 2.91
CA ASN A 19 -1.92 -13.00 3.31
C ASN A 19 -3.26 -12.75 4.01
N THR A 20 -4.29 -13.54 3.71
CA THR A 20 -5.63 -13.39 4.31
C THR A 20 -5.96 -14.49 5.32
N GLY A 21 -5.22 -15.60 5.30
CA GLY A 21 -5.54 -16.80 6.11
C GLY A 21 -6.84 -17.51 5.71
N LYS A 22 -7.50 -17.08 4.63
CA LYS A 22 -8.75 -17.66 4.12
C LYS A 22 -8.46 -18.58 2.94
N ASP A 23 -9.27 -19.62 2.77
CA ASP A 23 -9.16 -20.45 1.56
C ASP A 23 -9.72 -19.74 0.32
N PHE A 24 -9.21 -20.12 -0.86
CA PHE A 24 -9.55 -19.48 -2.13
C PHE A 24 -10.98 -19.76 -2.61
N VAL A 25 -11.64 -20.80 -2.08
CA VAL A 25 -13.02 -21.17 -2.42
C VAL A 25 -14.01 -20.30 -1.63
N SER A 26 -13.88 -20.28 -0.29
CA SER A 26 -14.75 -19.50 0.60
C SER A 26 -14.58 -17.99 0.40
N SER A 27 -13.36 -17.54 0.06
CA SER A 27 -13.10 -16.13 -0.28
C SER A 27 -13.64 -15.73 -1.66
N LYS A 28 -14.18 -16.69 -2.45
CA LYS A 28 -14.65 -16.51 -3.83
C LYS A 28 -13.55 -16.07 -4.80
N ALA A 29 -12.28 -16.29 -4.47
CA ALA A 29 -11.15 -16.04 -5.36
C ALA A 29 -11.07 -17.10 -6.48
N LEU A 30 -11.50 -18.33 -6.23
CA LEU A 30 -11.60 -19.40 -7.22
C LEU A 30 -12.65 -19.06 -8.27
N LYS A 31 -12.25 -19.11 -9.55
CA LYS A 31 -13.09 -18.87 -10.74
C LYS A 31 -12.89 -19.98 -11.75
N ASN A 32 -13.86 -20.14 -12.64
CA ASN A 32 -13.78 -20.94 -13.86
C ASN A 32 -13.27 -22.38 -13.64
N LEU A 33 -13.64 -23.03 -12.52
CA LEU A 33 -13.23 -24.41 -12.25
C LEU A 33 -13.87 -25.35 -13.24
N GLN A 34 -13.06 -26.03 -14.02
CA GLN A 34 -13.45 -26.99 -15.05
C GLN A 34 -12.68 -28.30 -14.86
N PHE A 35 -13.34 -29.40 -15.25
CA PHE A 35 -12.76 -30.74 -15.24
C PHE A 35 -13.22 -31.49 -16.47
N HIS A 36 -12.29 -32.09 -17.20
CA HIS A 36 -12.57 -32.93 -18.38
C HIS A 36 -11.51 -34.04 -18.49
N GLU A 37 -11.93 -35.29 -18.45
CA GLU A 37 -11.09 -36.49 -18.69
C GLU A 37 -9.73 -36.51 -17.96
N GLY A 38 -9.71 -36.14 -16.69
CA GLY A 38 -8.48 -36.09 -15.89
C GLY A 38 -7.77 -34.73 -15.88
N ASP A 39 -8.15 -33.82 -16.77
CA ASP A 39 -7.60 -32.47 -16.84
C ASP A 39 -8.44 -31.48 -16.01
N VAL A 40 -7.77 -30.75 -15.12
CA VAL A 40 -8.39 -29.71 -14.28
C VAL A 40 -7.81 -28.35 -14.65
N SER A 41 -8.69 -27.38 -14.86
CA SER A 41 -8.28 -25.98 -15.04
C SER A 41 -9.10 -25.05 -14.17
N PHE A 42 -8.46 -24.01 -13.62
CA PHE A 42 -9.14 -22.97 -12.87
C PHE A 42 -8.31 -21.70 -12.76
N ASP A 43 -8.99 -20.60 -12.44
CA ASP A 43 -8.39 -19.30 -12.19
C ASP A 43 -8.49 -18.95 -10.71
N ILE A 44 -7.49 -18.22 -10.21
CA ILE A 44 -7.52 -17.52 -8.92
C ILE A 44 -7.42 -16.02 -9.20
N GLU A 45 -8.41 -15.26 -8.76
CA GLU A 45 -8.44 -13.81 -8.85
C GLU A 45 -8.13 -13.20 -7.48
N LEU A 46 -6.91 -12.63 -7.33
CA LEU A 46 -6.48 -11.94 -6.11
C LEU A 46 -6.91 -10.47 -6.18
N GLY A 47 -7.52 -9.95 -5.11
CA GLY A 47 -7.88 -8.53 -5.00
C GLY A 47 -6.70 -7.61 -4.65
N TYR A 48 -5.50 -8.13 -4.54
CA TYR A 48 -4.28 -7.45 -4.11
C TYR A 48 -3.04 -7.99 -4.84
N PRO A 49 -1.96 -7.19 -4.99
CA PRO A 49 -0.74 -7.62 -5.66
C PRO A 49 0.09 -8.55 -4.77
N ALA A 50 0.53 -9.69 -5.33
CA ALA A 50 1.33 -10.69 -4.62
C ALA A 50 2.22 -11.49 -5.58
N LYS A 51 2.82 -10.85 -6.58
CA LYS A 51 3.63 -11.48 -7.63
C LYS A 51 4.69 -12.43 -7.08
N SER A 52 5.38 -12.02 -6.01
CA SER A 52 6.43 -12.82 -5.40
C SER A 52 5.94 -14.15 -4.80
N GLN A 53 4.66 -14.24 -4.41
CA GLN A 53 4.07 -15.41 -3.77
C GLN A 53 3.29 -16.32 -4.73
N ILE A 54 3.01 -15.85 -5.95
CA ILE A 54 2.26 -16.63 -6.97
C ILE A 54 2.86 -18.01 -7.22
N PRO A 55 4.20 -18.19 -7.34
CA PRO A 55 4.78 -19.52 -7.59
C PRO A 55 4.46 -20.52 -6.45
N ALA A 56 4.56 -20.09 -5.20
CA ALA A 56 4.28 -20.92 -4.03
C ALA A 56 2.78 -21.26 -3.94
N MET A 57 1.90 -20.28 -4.12
CA MET A 57 0.44 -20.48 -4.16
C MET A 57 0.05 -21.47 -5.26
N ARG A 58 0.59 -21.29 -6.47
CA ARG A 58 0.32 -22.18 -7.61
C ARG A 58 0.75 -23.60 -7.30
N LYS A 59 1.94 -23.80 -6.74
CA LYS A 59 2.45 -25.13 -6.36
C LYS A 59 1.51 -25.80 -5.35
N ALA A 60 1.05 -25.09 -4.32
CA ALA A 60 0.13 -25.62 -3.31
C ALA A 60 -1.23 -26.00 -3.92
N LEU A 61 -1.79 -25.13 -4.76
CA LEU A 61 -3.09 -25.37 -5.42
C LEU A 61 -3.01 -26.57 -6.39
N VAL A 62 -1.94 -26.66 -7.17
CA VAL A 62 -1.72 -27.83 -8.06
C VAL A 62 -1.61 -29.12 -7.25
N ALA A 63 -0.87 -29.11 -6.14
CA ALA A 63 -0.72 -30.28 -5.27
C ALA A 63 -2.06 -30.71 -4.67
N ALA A 64 -2.86 -29.77 -4.18
CA ALA A 64 -4.19 -30.06 -3.62
C ALA A 64 -5.17 -30.64 -4.67
N ALA A 65 -5.20 -30.07 -5.88
CA ALA A 65 -6.03 -30.59 -6.95
C ALA A 65 -5.60 -31.99 -7.41
N LYS A 66 -4.29 -32.26 -7.52
CA LYS A 66 -3.74 -33.58 -7.88
C LYS A 66 -3.97 -34.67 -6.81
N ALA A 67 -4.26 -34.29 -5.58
CA ALA A 67 -4.59 -35.24 -4.54
C ALA A 67 -6.00 -35.86 -4.72
N VAL A 68 -6.83 -35.31 -5.60
CA VAL A 68 -8.16 -35.87 -5.92
C VAL A 68 -7.99 -37.04 -6.89
N PRO A 69 -8.45 -38.26 -6.55
CA PRO A 69 -8.31 -39.43 -7.43
C PRO A 69 -8.94 -39.20 -8.79
N GLY A 70 -8.17 -39.47 -9.87
CA GLY A 70 -8.60 -39.31 -11.25
C GLY A 70 -8.20 -37.97 -11.87
N VAL A 71 -7.47 -37.11 -11.15
CA VAL A 71 -6.85 -35.90 -11.67
C VAL A 71 -5.44 -36.20 -12.18
N GLU A 72 -5.18 -35.96 -13.44
CA GLU A 72 -3.89 -36.21 -14.09
C GLU A 72 -3.12 -34.89 -14.30
N ASN A 73 -3.74 -33.90 -14.93
CA ASN A 73 -3.14 -32.62 -15.21
C ASN A 73 -3.90 -31.48 -14.54
N VAL A 74 -3.16 -30.46 -14.11
CA VAL A 74 -3.74 -29.29 -13.45
C VAL A 74 -3.13 -28.01 -14.03
N SER A 75 -3.99 -27.15 -14.56
CA SER A 75 -3.63 -25.80 -15.03
C SER A 75 -4.23 -24.75 -14.10
N VAL A 76 -3.39 -23.90 -13.52
CA VAL A 76 -3.82 -22.82 -12.62
C VAL A 76 -3.31 -21.49 -13.14
N ASN A 77 -4.23 -20.58 -13.43
CA ASN A 77 -3.93 -19.18 -13.70
C ASN A 77 -4.21 -18.34 -12.45
N ILE A 78 -3.24 -17.53 -12.00
CA ILE A 78 -3.39 -16.64 -10.85
C ILE A 78 -3.20 -15.22 -11.36
N ALA A 79 -4.25 -14.42 -11.27
CA ALA A 79 -4.29 -13.04 -11.74
C ALA A 79 -4.59 -12.08 -10.58
N THR A 80 -4.03 -10.90 -10.64
CA THR A 80 -4.34 -9.80 -9.73
C THR A 80 -5.37 -8.87 -10.37
N LYS A 81 -6.40 -8.49 -9.60
CA LYS A 81 -7.44 -7.54 -10.02
C LYS A 81 -7.72 -6.56 -8.89
N VAL A 82 -6.97 -5.49 -8.86
CA VAL A 82 -7.20 -4.39 -7.91
C VAL A 82 -8.45 -3.62 -8.31
N LEU A 83 -9.36 -3.46 -7.37
CA LEU A 83 -10.59 -2.69 -7.54
C LEU A 83 -10.47 -1.29 -6.95
N SER A 84 -11.25 -0.36 -7.48
CA SER A 84 -11.43 0.97 -6.85
C SER A 84 -12.33 0.85 -5.63
N HIS A 85 -12.00 1.61 -4.58
CA HIS A 85 -12.74 1.62 -3.32
C HIS A 85 -13.39 2.96 -3.05
N ALA A 86 -14.49 2.93 -2.30
CA ALA A 86 -15.16 4.13 -1.85
C ALA A 86 -14.25 4.95 -0.93
N VAL A 87 -14.27 6.25 -1.12
CA VAL A 87 -13.55 7.25 -0.32
C VAL A 87 -14.53 8.07 0.53
N GLN A 88 -14.03 9.08 1.24
CA GLN A 88 -14.87 9.98 2.04
C GLN A 88 -16.03 10.58 1.19
N ARG A 89 -17.18 10.76 1.82
CA ARG A 89 -18.34 11.38 1.14
C ARG A 89 -18.05 12.83 0.73
N GLY A 90 -18.43 13.18 -0.50
CA GLY A 90 -18.31 14.54 -1.01
C GLY A 90 -16.93 14.88 -1.58
N VAL A 91 -15.97 13.97 -1.61
CA VAL A 91 -14.68 14.18 -2.26
C VAL A 91 -14.72 13.64 -3.69
N GLN A 92 -14.23 14.44 -4.63
CA GLN A 92 -14.18 14.06 -6.04
C GLN A 92 -13.10 13.01 -6.27
N LEU A 93 -13.47 11.88 -6.87
CA LEU A 93 -12.53 10.81 -7.24
C LEU A 93 -11.51 11.30 -8.26
N MET A 94 -10.37 10.65 -8.27
CA MET A 94 -9.32 10.85 -9.27
C MET A 94 -9.55 9.90 -10.45
N PRO A 95 -9.65 10.41 -11.68
CA PRO A 95 -9.62 9.54 -12.85
C PRO A 95 -8.28 8.80 -12.91
N ASN A 96 -8.29 7.57 -13.44
CA ASN A 96 -7.09 6.73 -13.62
C ASN A 96 -6.35 6.33 -12.33
N VAL A 97 -6.92 6.57 -11.14
CA VAL A 97 -6.35 6.15 -9.84
C VAL A 97 -7.39 5.36 -9.06
N LYS A 98 -7.13 4.07 -8.82
CA LYS A 98 -8.08 3.19 -8.13
C LYS A 98 -8.10 3.42 -6.62
N ASN A 99 -6.93 3.55 -6.00
CA ASN A 99 -6.80 3.68 -4.55
C ASN A 99 -5.72 4.70 -4.18
N ILE A 100 -5.99 5.57 -3.23
CA ILE A 100 -5.03 6.55 -2.71
C ILE A 100 -4.72 6.22 -1.26
N ILE A 101 -3.44 6.02 -0.96
CA ILE A 101 -2.94 5.64 0.36
C ILE A 101 -2.09 6.80 0.91
N ALA A 102 -2.53 7.42 1.99
CA ALA A 102 -1.72 8.39 2.71
C ALA A 102 -0.68 7.68 3.58
N VAL A 103 0.58 8.11 3.51
CA VAL A 103 1.62 7.74 4.48
C VAL A 103 1.87 8.94 5.36
N ALA A 104 1.55 8.83 6.63
CA ALA A 104 1.54 9.94 7.56
C ALA A 104 2.30 9.62 8.85
N SER A 105 2.75 10.67 9.52
CA SER A 105 3.41 10.57 10.83
C SER A 105 3.01 11.73 11.72
N GLY A 106 2.98 11.51 13.02
CA GLY A 106 2.67 12.55 14.00
C GLY A 106 3.79 13.59 14.16
N LYS A 107 5.03 13.26 13.80
CA LYS A 107 6.20 14.16 13.84
C LYS A 107 7.19 13.87 12.72
N GLY A 108 8.11 14.81 12.46
CA GLY A 108 9.23 14.61 11.55
C GLY A 108 10.30 13.66 12.10
N GLY A 109 11.14 13.11 11.22
CA GLY A 109 12.30 12.28 11.59
C GLY A 109 11.99 10.82 11.92
N VAL A 110 10.75 10.33 11.77
CA VAL A 110 10.39 8.92 12.01
C VAL A 110 10.60 8.00 10.79
N GLY A 111 11.10 8.54 9.67
CA GLY A 111 11.31 7.78 8.44
C GLY A 111 10.06 7.60 7.57
N LYS A 112 9.09 8.52 7.66
CA LYS A 112 7.86 8.55 6.87
C LYS A 112 8.12 8.45 5.37
N SER A 113 8.94 9.37 4.82
CA SER A 113 9.21 9.47 3.38
C SER A 113 9.98 8.26 2.84
N THR A 114 10.94 7.72 3.60
CA THR A 114 11.64 6.48 3.28
C THR A 114 10.68 5.29 3.25
N THR A 115 9.73 5.25 4.20
CA THR A 115 8.69 4.22 4.23
C THR A 115 7.73 4.39 3.05
N ALA A 116 7.34 5.61 2.69
CA ALA A 116 6.47 5.89 1.54
C ALA A 116 7.12 5.45 0.22
N ALA A 117 8.39 5.79 -0.01
CA ALA A 117 9.15 5.36 -1.19
C ALA A 117 9.22 3.83 -1.31
N ASN A 118 9.67 3.17 -0.24
CA ASN A 118 9.79 1.70 -0.25
C ASN A 118 8.44 0.99 -0.30
N LEU A 119 7.36 1.56 0.26
CA LEU A 119 6.00 1.01 0.13
C LEU A 119 5.53 1.08 -1.32
N ALA A 120 5.73 2.21 -2.01
CA ALA A 120 5.40 2.36 -3.42
C ALA A 120 6.17 1.34 -4.28
N LEU A 121 7.47 1.24 -4.08
CA LEU A 121 8.34 0.29 -4.78
C LEU A 121 7.98 -1.17 -4.48
N ALA A 122 7.60 -1.49 -3.23
CA ALA A 122 7.19 -2.83 -2.85
C ALA A 122 5.87 -3.24 -3.51
N LEU A 123 4.88 -2.34 -3.60
CA LEU A 123 3.65 -2.57 -4.34
C LEU A 123 3.92 -2.79 -5.83
N ALA A 124 4.81 -2.00 -6.43
CA ALA A 124 5.22 -2.15 -7.82
C ALA A 124 5.96 -3.49 -8.05
N ALA A 125 6.86 -3.88 -7.14
CA ALA A 125 7.55 -5.17 -7.20
C ALA A 125 6.58 -6.36 -7.10
N GLU A 126 5.49 -6.20 -6.36
CA GLU A 126 4.41 -7.19 -6.26
C GLU A 126 3.43 -7.15 -7.45
N GLY A 127 3.67 -6.29 -8.43
CA GLY A 127 2.98 -6.29 -9.73
C GLY A 127 1.83 -5.30 -9.86
N ALA A 128 1.72 -4.30 -8.99
CA ALA A 128 0.77 -3.20 -9.12
C ALA A 128 1.33 -2.07 -10.00
N SER A 129 0.43 -1.30 -10.62
CA SER A 129 0.75 0.01 -11.20
C SER A 129 0.68 1.07 -10.10
N VAL A 130 1.79 1.76 -9.85
CA VAL A 130 1.95 2.61 -8.66
C VAL A 130 2.44 4.01 -9.00
N GLY A 131 1.82 5.01 -8.36
CA GLY A 131 2.29 6.38 -8.32
C GLY A 131 2.70 6.79 -6.91
N LEU A 132 3.55 7.82 -6.82
CA LEU A 132 3.93 8.46 -5.58
C LEU A 132 3.85 9.97 -5.72
N LEU A 133 3.06 10.61 -4.87
CA LEU A 133 2.98 12.05 -4.72
C LEU A 133 3.74 12.48 -3.46
N ASP A 134 4.79 13.25 -3.64
CA ASP A 134 5.48 13.93 -2.55
C ASP A 134 4.68 15.17 -2.16
N ALA A 135 3.97 15.09 -1.05
CA ALA A 135 3.16 16.18 -0.51
C ALA A 135 3.85 16.93 0.63
N ASP A 136 5.11 16.63 0.93
CA ASP A 136 5.90 17.39 1.90
C ASP A 136 6.52 18.63 1.23
N ILE A 137 5.70 19.68 1.08
CA ILE A 137 6.06 20.90 0.35
C ILE A 137 7.21 21.68 1.00
N TYR A 138 7.46 21.48 2.30
CA TYR A 138 8.54 22.17 3.02
C TYR A 138 9.88 21.47 2.92
N GLY A 139 9.88 20.18 2.66
CA GLY A 139 11.09 19.38 2.57
C GLY A 139 10.91 18.21 1.60
N PRO A 140 10.67 18.51 0.29
CA PRO A 140 10.47 17.47 -0.71
C PRO A 140 11.70 16.58 -0.80
N SER A 141 11.51 15.29 -0.60
CA SER A 141 12.62 14.32 -0.52
C SER A 141 12.55 13.20 -1.55
N GLN A 142 11.38 12.98 -2.14
CA GLN A 142 11.17 11.86 -3.06
C GLN A 142 11.99 11.92 -4.34
N PRO A 143 12.23 13.11 -4.95
CA PRO A 143 13.13 13.21 -6.11
C PRO A 143 14.52 12.61 -5.84
N MET A 144 15.14 13.01 -4.74
CA MET A 144 16.46 12.52 -4.34
C MET A 144 16.42 11.02 -3.99
N MET A 145 15.45 10.59 -3.17
CA MET A 145 15.33 9.20 -2.74
C MET A 145 15.12 8.23 -3.89
N LEU A 146 14.42 8.66 -4.95
CA LEU A 146 14.13 7.84 -6.11
C LEU A 146 15.10 8.07 -7.27
N GLY A 147 16.10 8.94 -7.10
CA GLY A 147 17.09 9.25 -8.12
C GLY A 147 16.47 9.83 -9.39
N ILE A 148 15.52 10.74 -9.24
CA ILE A 148 14.82 11.37 -10.36
C ILE A 148 15.25 12.82 -10.45
N GLU A 149 15.74 13.19 -11.63
CA GLU A 149 16.13 14.55 -12.00
C GLU A 149 15.27 15.04 -13.18
N GLY A 150 15.20 16.35 -13.36
CA GLY A 150 14.48 16.99 -14.45
C GLY A 150 13.18 17.65 -14.02
N ARG A 151 12.44 18.14 -15.01
CA ARG A 151 11.14 18.81 -14.83
C ARG A 151 10.04 18.05 -15.57
N PRO A 152 8.83 17.98 -15.00
CA PRO A 152 7.66 17.42 -15.69
C PRO A 152 7.36 18.16 -16.99
N GLU A 153 7.09 17.41 -18.05
CA GLU A 153 6.64 17.98 -19.32
C GLU A 153 5.14 18.29 -19.27
N SER A 154 4.73 19.23 -20.12
CA SER A 154 3.33 19.61 -20.25
C SER A 154 3.01 19.85 -21.73
N ASP A 155 2.17 19.00 -22.30
CA ASP A 155 1.79 19.12 -23.72
C ASP A 155 0.71 20.19 -23.94
N ASP A 156 -0.17 20.39 -22.94
CA ASP A 156 -1.33 21.30 -23.05
C ASP A 156 -1.19 22.59 -22.23
N GLY A 157 -0.06 22.75 -21.52
CA GLY A 157 0.19 23.87 -20.62
C GLY A 157 -0.69 23.90 -19.37
N LYS A 158 -1.48 22.84 -19.12
CA LYS A 158 -2.40 22.73 -17.97
C LYS A 158 -2.16 21.51 -17.11
N THR A 159 -1.76 20.41 -17.74
CA THR A 159 -1.47 19.14 -17.07
C THR A 159 0.03 18.83 -17.18
N MET A 160 0.51 18.00 -16.29
CA MET A 160 1.93 17.62 -16.19
C MET A 160 2.06 16.11 -16.31
N GLU A 161 3.03 15.64 -17.11
CA GLU A 161 3.38 14.23 -17.12
C GLU A 161 4.18 13.87 -15.86
N PRO A 162 3.83 12.79 -15.15
CA PRO A 162 4.64 12.35 -14.02
C PRO A 162 6.02 11.89 -14.51
N LEU A 163 7.05 12.14 -13.71
CA LEU A 163 8.35 11.53 -13.97
C LEU A 163 8.34 10.06 -13.49
N GLU A 164 9.16 9.23 -14.08
CA GLU A 164 9.18 7.79 -13.77
C GLU A 164 10.59 7.31 -13.45
N ASN A 165 10.74 6.55 -12.37
CA ASN A 165 11.91 5.74 -12.10
C ASN A 165 11.51 4.48 -11.32
N HIS A 166 12.31 3.42 -11.46
CA HIS A 166 12.08 2.13 -10.78
C HIS A 166 10.67 1.54 -10.96
N GLY A 167 9.96 1.90 -12.05
CA GLY A 167 8.60 1.44 -12.34
C GLY A 167 7.51 2.13 -11.51
N VAL A 168 7.79 3.31 -10.95
CA VAL A 168 6.84 4.14 -10.20
C VAL A 168 6.73 5.51 -10.85
N GLN A 169 5.49 6.00 -11.05
CA GLN A 169 5.21 7.37 -11.49
C GLN A 169 5.33 8.31 -10.30
N VAL A 170 6.05 9.41 -10.45
CA VAL A 170 6.36 10.31 -9.32
C VAL A 170 6.05 11.75 -9.67
N MET A 171 5.41 12.45 -8.74
CA MET A 171 5.23 13.88 -8.78
C MET A 171 5.63 14.51 -7.45
N SER A 172 6.38 15.60 -7.50
CA SER A 172 6.84 16.35 -6.34
C SER A 172 6.93 17.83 -6.68
N ILE A 173 6.68 18.68 -5.69
CA ILE A 173 6.98 20.11 -5.82
C ILE A 173 8.47 20.35 -6.07
N GLY A 174 9.33 19.44 -5.58
CA GLY A 174 10.77 19.51 -5.78
C GLY A 174 11.22 19.44 -7.25
N PHE A 175 10.35 19.01 -8.17
CA PHE A 175 10.62 19.08 -9.61
C PHE A 175 10.33 20.46 -10.24
N LEU A 176 9.52 21.29 -9.56
CA LEU A 176 9.00 22.54 -10.11
C LEU A 176 9.70 23.78 -9.53
N VAL A 177 10.22 23.65 -8.30
CA VAL A 177 10.91 24.75 -7.62
C VAL A 177 12.40 24.45 -7.50
N ASP A 178 13.21 25.51 -7.57
CA ASP A 178 14.64 25.38 -7.34
C ASP A 178 14.89 25.12 -5.85
N GLN A 179 15.68 24.09 -5.54
CA GLN A 179 15.97 23.71 -4.15
C GLN A 179 16.78 24.79 -3.40
N ASP A 180 17.49 25.64 -4.13
CA ASP A 180 18.28 26.74 -3.58
C ASP A 180 17.45 28.02 -3.35
N GLU A 181 16.21 28.09 -3.86
CA GLU A 181 15.30 29.20 -3.59
C GLU A 181 14.41 28.90 -2.38
N ALA A 182 14.59 29.68 -1.31
CA ALA A 182 13.72 29.63 -0.12
C ALA A 182 12.32 30.17 -0.44
N MET A 183 11.44 29.29 -0.94
CA MET A 183 10.03 29.64 -1.14
C MET A 183 9.30 29.71 0.20
N ILE A 184 8.70 30.86 0.50
CA ILE A 184 7.89 31.03 1.71
C ILE A 184 6.46 30.54 1.43
N TRP A 185 6.22 29.28 1.70
CA TRP A 185 4.89 28.69 1.59
C TRP A 185 4.00 29.08 2.78
N ARG A 186 2.89 29.78 2.51
CA ARG A 186 1.82 29.94 3.49
C ARG A 186 0.82 28.81 3.36
N GLY A 187 0.22 28.37 4.48
CA GLY A 187 -0.67 27.21 4.53
C GLY A 187 -1.68 27.09 3.39
N PRO A 188 -2.49 28.13 3.07
CA PRO A 188 -3.43 28.05 1.95
C PRO A 188 -2.76 27.89 0.59
N MET A 189 -1.62 28.53 0.35
CA MET A 189 -0.87 28.41 -0.91
C MET A 189 -0.28 27.01 -1.06
N ALA A 190 0.31 26.46 0.02
CA ALA A 190 0.84 25.11 0.04
C ALA A 190 -0.23 24.08 -0.29
N THR A 191 -1.41 24.18 0.34
CA THR A 191 -2.53 23.27 0.10
C THR A 191 -3.02 23.36 -1.35
N GLN A 192 -3.13 24.57 -1.91
CA GLN A 192 -3.56 24.75 -3.29
C GLN A 192 -2.53 24.17 -4.27
N ALA A 193 -1.25 24.38 -4.05
CA ALA A 193 -0.18 23.80 -4.88
C ALA A 193 -0.21 22.26 -4.86
N LEU A 194 -0.38 21.66 -3.69
CA LEU A 194 -0.49 20.20 -3.55
C LEU A 194 -1.75 19.64 -4.22
N GLU A 195 -2.88 20.34 -4.14
CA GLU A 195 -4.10 19.93 -4.86
C GLU A 195 -3.92 20.04 -6.38
N GLN A 196 -3.21 21.06 -6.86
CA GLN A 196 -2.83 21.17 -8.27
C GLN A 196 -1.91 20.03 -8.70
N LEU A 197 -0.84 19.75 -7.96
CA LEU A 197 0.05 18.63 -8.23
C LEU A 197 -0.70 17.30 -8.30
N LEU A 198 -1.62 17.06 -7.38
CA LEU A 198 -2.43 15.84 -7.38
C LEU A 198 -3.30 15.74 -8.65
N ARG A 199 -4.07 16.82 -8.96
CA ARG A 199 -5.13 16.81 -9.97
C ARG A 199 -4.66 17.12 -11.38
N GLN A 200 -3.57 17.88 -11.53
CA GLN A 200 -3.02 18.26 -12.83
C GLN A 200 -1.90 17.32 -13.29
N THR A 201 -1.55 16.31 -12.53
CA THR A 201 -0.68 15.23 -12.98
C THR A 201 -1.48 14.21 -13.78
N ASN A 202 -1.00 13.87 -14.97
CA ASN A 202 -1.58 12.86 -15.86
C ASN A 202 -1.20 11.44 -15.40
N TRP A 203 -1.72 11.01 -14.24
CA TRP A 203 -1.51 9.66 -13.73
C TRP A 203 -2.03 8.61 -14.71
N LYS A 204 -1.22 7.58 -15.02
CA LYS A 204 -1.54 6.56 -16.02
C LYS A 204 -1.97 5.26 -15.35
N GLU A 205 -3.29 5.02 -15.28
CA GLU A 205 -3.91 3.75 -14.85
C GLU A 205 -3.31 3.14 -13.57
N LEU A 206 -3.33 3.90 -12.47
CA LEU A 206 -2.75 3.47 -11.20
C LEU A 206 -3.69 2.54 -10.41
N ASP A 207 -3.15 1.44 -9.91
CA ASP A 207 -3.77 0.63 -8.87
C ASP A 207 -3.71 1.35 -7.52
N TYR A 208 -2.54 1.97 -7.22
CA TYR A 208 -2.30 2.69 -5.99
C TYR A 208 -1.52 3.99 -6.25
N LEU A 209 -1.96 5.06 -5.61
CA LEU A 209 -1.20 6.30 -5.47
C LEU A 209 -0.80 6.46 -4.01
N ILE A 210 0.48 6.43 -3.72
CA ILE A 210 1.03 6.71 -2.40
C ILE A 210 1.19 8.22 -2.25
N VAL A 211 0.64 8.79 -1.19
CA VAL A 211 0.82 10.21 -0.86
C VAL A 211 1.71 10.32 0.37
N ASP A 212 2.93 10.79 0.17
CA ASP A 212 3.85 11.10 1.25
C ASP A 212 3.44 12.43 1.90
N MET A 213 2.71 12.33 3.03
CA MET A 213 2.09 13.48 3.69
C MET A 213 3.12 14.38 4.38
N PRO A 214 2.87 15.68 4.56
CA PRO A 214 3.68 16.51 5.43
C PRO A 214 3.74 15.92 6.85
N PRO A 215 4.82 16.13 7.62
CA PRO A 215 4.89 15.64 8.99
C PRO A 215 3.97 16.42 9.94
N GLY A 216 3.53 15.77 11.00
CA GLY A 216 2.73 16.41 12.06
C GLY A 216 1.22 16.26 11.85
N THR A 217 0.44 17.14 12.49
CA THR A 217 -1.03 17.15 12.49
C THR A 217 -1.59 18.56 12.28
N GLY A 218 -0.85 19.38 11.55
CA GLY A 218 -1.19 20.79 11.29
C GLY A 218 -2.28 20.96 10.21
N ASP A 219 -2.62 22.24 9.95
CA ASP A 219 -3.72 22.61 9.04
C ASP A 219 -3.53 22.09 7.61
N ILE A 220 -2.29 22.01 7.11
CA ILE A 220 -2.02 21.50 5.75
C ILE A 220 -2.39 20.02 5.68
N GLN A 221 -1.94 19.22 6.65
CA GLN A 221 -2.23 17.79 6.69
C GLN A 221 -3.74 17.54 6.85
N LEU A 222 -4.41 18.29 7.72
CA LEU A 222 -5.85 18.22 7.90
C LEU A 222 -6.60 18.57 6.58
N THR A 223 -6.21 19.66 5.95
CA THR A 223 -6.87 20.10 4.70
C THR A 223 -6.64 19.14 3.55
N LEU A 224 -5.45 18.59 3.39
CA LEU A 224 -5.17 17.54 2.42
C LEU A 224 -6.02 16.30 2.68
N SER A 225 -6.11 15.88 3.94
CA SER A 225 -6.91 14.71 4.33
C SER A 225 -8.41 14.90 4.07
N GLN A 226 -8.90 16.14 4.00
CA GLN A 226 -10.29 16.46 3.65
C GLN A 226 -10.54 16.56 2.14
N ARG A 227 -9.53 16.92 1.35
CA ARG A 227 -9.68 17.21 -0.09
C ARG A 227 -9.21 16.08 -1.01
N VAL A 228 -8.26 15.27 -0.55
CA VAL A 228 -7.74 14.12 -1.29
C VAL A 228 -8.64 12.91 -1.05
N PRO A 229 -9.10 12.21 -2.11
CA PRO A 229 -9.96 11.02 -1.98
C PRO A 229 -9.17 9.81 -1.47
N MET A 230 -8.82 9.81 -0.18
CA MET A 230 -8.00 8.77 0.43
C MET A 230 -8.79 7.50 0.71
N THR A 231 -8.32 6.37 0.19
CA THR A 231 -8.84 5.04 0.51
C THR A 231 -8.48 4.63 1.93
N GLY A 232 -7.34 5.09 2.44
CA GLY A 232 -6.91 4.89 3.81
C GLY A 232 -5.54 5.50 4.10
N ALA A 233 -5.13 5.45 5.36
CA ALA A 233 -3.86 5.98 5.83
C ALA A 233 -3.01 4.92 6.54
N VAL A 234 -1.71 4.93 6.27
CA VAL A 234 -0.68 4.18 7.01
C VAL A 234 0.01 5.15 7.95
N ILE A 235 0.08 4.82 9.23
CA ILE A 235 0.73 5.64 10.24
C ILE A 235 2.13 5.09 10.51
N VAL A 236 3.15 5.93 10.29
CA VAL A 236 4.55 5.60 10.57
C VAL A 236 4.96 6.24 11.89
N THR A 237 5.50 5.44 12.80
CA THR A 237 6.00 5.89 14.11
C THR A 237 7.28 5.14 14.47
N THR A 238 7.96 5.59 15.52
CA THR A 238 9.05 4.88 16.18
C THR A 238 8.59 4.41 17.57
N PRO A 239 9.28 3.46 18.24
CA PRO A 239 8.84 2.92 19.53
C PRO A 239 8.82 3.91 20.69
N GLN A 240 9.43 5.10 20.55
CA GLN A 240 9.56 6.11 21.59
C GLN A 240 8.20 6.69 22.02
N ASP A 241 7.95 6.86 23.29
CA ASP A 241 6.70 7.41 23.85
C ASP A 241 6.29 8.75 23.23
N ILE A 242 7.25 9.66 23.01
CA ILE A 242 6.96 10.96 22.37
C ILE A 242 6.46 10.79 20.93
N ALA A 243 7.05 9.87 20.16
CA ALA A 243 6.59 9.59 18.80
C ALA A 243 5.19 8.97 18.80
N LEU A 244 4.92 8.09 19.76
CA LEU A 244 3.62 7.46 19.94
C LEU A 244 2.54 8.47 20.34
N LEU A 245 2.85 9.43 21.20
CA LEU A 245 1.92 10.53 21.56
C LEU A 245 1.51 11.34 20.32
N ASP A 246 2.45 11.65 19.44
CA ASP A 246 2.15 12.39 18.21
C ASP A 246 1.44 11.51 17.17
N ALA A 247 1.78 10.23 17.07
CA ALA A 247 1.06 9.28 16.23
C ALA A 247 -0.44 9.17 16.64
N LYS A 248 -0.74 9.19 17.94
CA LYS A 248 -2.13 9.25 18.45
C LYS A 248 -2.91 10.45 17.91
N LYS A 249 -2.27 11.62 17.86
CA LYS A 249 -2.90 12.83 17.29
C LYS A 249 -3.20 12.65 15.81
N GLY A 250 -2.26 12.05 15.05
CA GLY A 250 -2.46 11.70 13.64
C GLY A 250 -3.63 10.75 13.41
N ILE A 251 -3.73 9.68 14.19
CA ILE A 251 -4.85 8.74 14.17
C ILE A 251 -6.17 9.49 14.38
N LYS A 252 -6.26 10.31 15.44
CA LYS A 252 -7.47 11.09 15.75
C LYS A 252 -7.84 12.10 14.68
N MET A 253 -6.86 12.66 13.98
CA MET A 253 -7.10 13.55 12.85
C MET A 253 -7.76 12.80 11.69
N PHE A 254 -7.23 11.65 11.28
CA PHE A 254 -7.80 10.84 10.20
C PHE A 254 -9.21 10.31 10.55
N GLU A 255 -9.44 9.89 11.80
CA GLU A 255 -10.77 9.51 12.29
C GLU A 255 -11.80 10.64 12.11
N LYS A 256 -11.43 11.90 12.47
CA LYS A 256 -12.30 13.07 12.34
C LYS A 256 -12.70 13.39 10.89
N VAL A 257 -11.82 13.13 9.94
CA VAL A 257 -12.09 13.39 8.52
C VAL A 257 -12.63 12.15 7.78
N GLY A 258 -12.88 11.06 8.50
CA GLY A 258 -13.47 9.84 7.95
C GLY A 258 -12.54 9.04 7.04
N VAL A 259 -11.22 9.22 7.17
CA VAL A 259 -10.21 8.39 6.48
C VAL A 259 -9.88 7.19 7.36
N PRO A 260 -10.11 5.95 6.88
CA PRO A 260 -9.80 4.77 7.66
C PRO A 260 -8.28 4.56 7.80
N ILE A 261 -7.84 4.13 8.97
CA ILE A 261 -6.45 3.72 9.19
C ILE A 261 -6.27 2.29 8.69
N LEU A 262 -5.29 2.07 7.81
CA LEU A 262 -4.92 0.77 7.27
C LEU A 262 -4.01 0.00 8.22
N GLY A 263 -3.31 0.70 9.09
CA GLY A 263 -2.49 0.14 10.14
C GLY A 263 -1.28 1.00 10.50
N ILE A 264 -0.45 0.47 11.40
CA ILE A 264 0.74 1.12 11.96
C ILE A 264 1.99 0.40 11.48
N VAL A 265 2.97 1.16 10.98
CA VAL A 265 4.34 0.72 10.73
C VAL A 265 5.23 1.26 11.84
N GLU A 266 5.89 0.37 12.57
CA GLU A 266 6.90 0.72 13.56
C GLU A 266 8.27 0.76 12.91
N ASN A 267 8.79 1.96 12.66
CA ASN A 267 10.11 2.13 12.09
C ASN A 267 11.17 2.24 13.19
N MET A 268 12.43 1.90 12.87
CA MET A 268 13.55 1.91 13.81
C MET A 268 13.28 1.03 15.06
N ALA A 269 12.55 -0.06 14.87
CA ALA A 269 12.09 -0.94 15.96
C ALA A 269 13.24 -1.71 16.60
N VAL A 270 14.26 -2.04 15.81
CA VAL A 270 15.40 -2.84 16.23
C VAL A 270 16.63 -2.44 15.45
N HIS A 271 17.79 -2.45 16.11
CA HIS A 271 19.12 -2.37 15.49
C HIS A 271 19.84 -3.69 15.63
N VAL A 272 20.40 -4.20 14.53
CA VAL A 272 21.28 -5.36 14.54
C VAL A 272 22.69 -4.88 14.29
N CYS A 273 23.59 -5.08 15.26
CA CYS A 273 24.97 -4.66 15.16
C CYS A 273 25.66 -5.42 14.00
N SER A 274 26.18 -4.70 13.03
CA SER A 274 26.85 -5.28 11.85
C SER A 274 28.14 -6.02 12.19
N ASN A 275 28.74 -5.77 13.36
CA ASN A 275 29.98 -6.40 13.79
C ASN A 275 29.78 -7.72 14.53
N CYS A 276 28.77 -7.82 15.42
CA CYS A 276 28.58 -8.98 16.28
C CYS A 276 27.19 -9.61 16.23
N GLY A 277 26.26 -9.04 15.47
CA GLY A 277 24.88 -9.54 15.36
C GLY A 277 24.01 -9.28 16.61
N HIS A 278 24.53 -8.55 17.62
CA HIS A 278 23.76 -8.21 18.81
C HIS A 278 22.53 -7.35 18.42
N VAL A 279 21.37 -7.71 18.99
CA VAL A 279 20.09 -7.08 18.71
C VAL A 279 19.76 -6.11 19.83
N GLU A 280 19.56 -4.83 19.50
CA GLU A 280 19.25 -3.75 20.42
C GLU A 280 17.98 -3.02 20.05
N HIS A 281 17.18 -2.69 21.06
CA HIS A 281 16.01 -1.82 20.94
C HIS A 281 16.34 -0.39 21.35
N ILE A 282 17.12 0.32 20.52
CA ILE A 282 17.67 1.66 20.83
C ILE A 282 16.56 2.66 21.20
N PHE A 283 15.41 2.58 20.55
CA PHE A 283 14.27 3.49 20.75
C PHE A 283 13.13 2.88 21.57
N GLY A 284 13.35 1.74 22.23
CA GLY A 284 12.32 0.98 22.95
C GLY A 284 11.76 -0.17 22.10
N ALA A 285 10.91 -0.98 22.69
CA ALA A 285 10.39 -2.20 22.09
C ALA A 285 8.86 -2.19 21.99
N GLU A 286 8.35 -2.60 20.84
CA GLU A 286 6.92 -2.88 20.60
C GLU A 286 5.95 -1.71 20.87
N GLY A 287 6.42 -0.47 20.84
CA GLY A 287 5.56 0.69 21.12
C GLY A 287 4.45 0.85 20.08
N GLY A 288 4.77 0.71 18.81
CA GLY A 288 3.79 0.74 17.71
C GLY A 288 2.83 -0.44 17.74
N LYS A 289 3.31 -1.63 18.09
CA LYS A 289 2.49 -2.84 18.24
C LYS A 289 1.48 -2.69 19.37
N LYS A 290 1.91 -2.25 20.56
CA LYS A 290 1.03 -1.97 21.69
C LYS A 290 -0.01 -0.90 21.37
N MET A 291 0.39 0.12 20.59
CA MET A 291 -0.54 1.14 20.11
C MET A 291 -1.58 0.54 19.15
N ALA A 292 -1.17 -0.30 18.20
CA ALA A 292 -2.09 -0.98 17.29
C ALA A 292 -3.12 -1.82 18.07
N GLU A 293 -2.68 -2.60 19.04
CA GLU A 293 -3.56 -3.37 19.93
C GLU A 293 -4.54 -2.46 20.72
N GLN A 294 -4.04 -1.38 21.33
CA GLN A 294 -4.84 -0.44 22.10
C GLN A 294 -5.95 0.23 21.27
N TYR A 295 -5.68 0.55 20.01
CA TYR A 295 -6.61 1.22 19.11
C TYR A 295 -7.35 0.25 18.18
N GLN A 296 -7.17 -1.07 18.35
CA GLN A 296 -7.78 -2.12 17.51
C GLN A 296 -7.51 -1.91 16.02
N MET A 297 -6.24 -1.58 15.70
CA MET A 297 -5.73 -1.35 14.36
C MET A 297 -4.75 -2.45 13.97
N ASP A 298 -4.56 -2.63 12.67
CA ASP A 298 -3.59 -3.59 12.17
C ASP A 298 -2.14 -3.12 12.44
N TYR A 299 -1.32 -4.01 12.96
CA TYR A 299 0.14 -3.84 13.01
C TYR A 299 0.74 -4.35 11.71
N LEU A 300 1.18 -3.42 10.86
CA LEU A 300 1.67 -3.74 9.51
C LEU A 300 3.08 -4.35 9.52
N GLY A 301 3.89 -3.99 10.50
CA GLY A 301 5.22 -4.56 10.67
C GLY A 301 6.21 -3.61 11.32
N ALA A 302 7.39 -4.18 11.62
CA ALA A 302 8.55 -3.48 12.16
C ALA A 302 9.64 -3.36 11.11
N LEU A 303 10.20 -2.16 10.96
CA LEU A 303 11.36 -1.89 10.13
C LEU A 303 12.59 -1.68 11.01
N PRO A 304 13.77 -2.20 10.65
CA PRO A 304 14.98 -2.02 11.44
C PRO A 304 15.55 -0.60 11.30
N LEU A 305 16.31 -0.20 12.30
CA LEU A 305 17.27 0.90 12.18
C LEU A 305 18.53 0.35 11.53
N ASP A 306 18.65 0.50 10.23
CA ASP A 306 19.75 -0.02 9.42
C ASP A 306 20.38 1.10 8.58
N ILE A 307 21.70 1.19 8.60
CA ILE A 307 22.45 2.19 7.85
C ILE A 307 22.27 2.04 6.34
N ASN A 308 22.06 0.82 5.85
CA ASN A 308 21.89 0.55 4.44
C ASN A 308 20.59 1.18 3.90
N ILE A 309 19.51 1.20 4.71
CA ILE A 309 18.27 1.88 4.32
C ILE A 309 18.54 3.34 3.96
N ARG A 310 19.35 4.03 4.80
CA ARG A 310 19.73 5.42 4.55
C ARG A 310 20.65 5.55 3.34
N LEU A 311 21.74 4.79 3.29
CA LEU A 311 22.72 4.87 2.19
C LEU A 311 22.07 4.59 0.83
N GLN A 312 21.18 3.62 0.77
CA GLN A 312 20.44 3.25 -0.44
C GLN A 312 19.46 4.37 -0.87
N ALA A 313 18.70 4.94 0.07
CA ALA A 313 17.82 6.08 -0.20
C ALA A 313 18.62 7.32 -0.66
N ASP A 314 19.73 7.64 0.00
CA ASP A 314 20.60 8.76 -0.36
C ASP A 314 21.24 8.57 -1.76
N SER A 315 21.39 7.33 -2.22
CA SER A 315 21.92 7.01 -3.56
C SER A 315 20.87 6.98 -4.67
N GLY A 316 19.62 7.32 -4.38
CA GLY A 316 18.51 7.26 -5.35
C GLY A 316 18.02 5.84 -5.68
N LYS A 317 18.41 4.86 -4.89
CA LYS A 317 18.01 3.43 -5.03
C LYS A 317 17.53 2.90 -3.69
N PRO A 318 16.27 3.16 -3.28
CA PRO A 318 15.74 2.66 -2.01
C PRO A 318 15.84 1.15 -1.88
N THR A 319 15.78 0.65 -0.66
CA THR A 319 16.09 -0.75 -0.29
C THR A 319 15.38 -1.79 -1.17
N VAL A 320 14.11 -1.59 -1.49
CA VAL A 320 13.37 -2.56 -2.34
C VAL A 320 13.96 -2.70 -3.75
N VAL A 321 14.66 -1.66 -4.24
CA VAL A 321 15.34 -1.66 -5.54
C VAL A 321 16.79 -2.10 -5.40
N ALA A 322 17.50 -1.59 -4.39
CA ALA A 322 18.93 -1.83 -4.20
C ALA A 322 19.23 -3.28 -3.79
N ASP A 323 18.36 -3.88 -2.99
CA ASP A 323 18.50 -5.26 -2.48
C ASP A 323 17.12 -5.95 -2.47
N PRO A 324 16.56 -6.29 -3.66
CA PRO A 324 15.19 -6.77 -3.80
C PRO A 324 14.92 -8.11 -3.11
N ASP A 325 15.95 -8.91 -2.89
CA ASP A 325 15.87 -10.24 -2.25
C ASP A 325 16.33 -10.23 -0.79
N GLY A 326 16.77 -9.09 -0.29
CA GLY A 326 17.21 -8.92 1.09
C GLY A 326 16.06 -8.93 2.11
N ASP A 327 16.40 -9.21 3.37
CA ASP A 327 15.43 -9.32 4.46
C ASP A 327 14.59 -8.04 4.64
N VAL A 328 15.22 -6.87 4.55
CA VAL A 328 14.52 -5.59 4.72
C VAL A 328 13.53 -5.34 3.57
N ALA A 329 13.91 -5.64 2.33
CA ALA A 329 13.00 -5.58 1.18
C ALA A 329 11.84 -6.57 1.36
N GLY A 330 12.10 -7.75 1.92
CA GLY A 330 11.09 -8.74 2.30
C GLY A 330 10.06 -8.18 3.30
N ILE A 331 10.51 -7.42 4.30
CA ILE A 331 9.65 -6.73 5.27
C ILE A 331 8.77 -5.68 4.56
N TYR A 332 9.34 -4.82 3.71
CA TYR A 332 8.58 -3.83 2.94
C TYR A 332 7.52 -4.48 2.04
N LYS A 333 7.86 -5.56 1.34
CA LYS A 333 6.91 -6.33 0.51
C LYS A 333 5.79 -6.94 1.37
N ALA A 334 6.09 -7.44 2.56
CA ALA A 334 5.08 -7.96 3.49
C ALA A 334 4.14 -6.85 3.98
N ILE A 335 4.67 -5.67 4.34
CA ILE A 335 3.88 -4.50 4.71
C ILE A 335 2.98 -4.09 3.53
N ALA A 336 3.52 -4.01 2.32
CA ALA A 336 2.78 -3.64 1.11
C ALA A 336 1.59 -4.59 0.85
N ARG A 337 1.80 -5.91 0.96
CA ARG A 337 0.72 -6.89 0.83
C ARG A 337 -0.36 -6.73 1.91
N ARG A 338 0.03 -6.52 3.18
CA ARG A 338 -0.94 -6.27 4.27
C ARG A 338 -1.78 -5.03 4.02
N VAL A 339 -1.16 -3.94 3.57
CA VAL A 339 -1.86 -2.70 3.19
C VAL A 339 -2.85 -2.98 2.05
N ALA A 340 -2.42 -3.66 1.00
CA ALA A 340 -3.27 -3.97 -0.15
C ALA A 340 -4.42 -4.93 0.19
N VAL A 341 -4.17 -5.94 1.05
CA VAL A 341 -5.21 -6.84 1.59
C VAL A 341 -6.21 -6.06 2.42
N GLY A 342 -5.76 -5.19 3.33
CA GLY A 342 -6.63 -4.35 4.15
C GLY A 342 -7.57 -3.48 3.30
N ILE A 343 -7.10 -2.97 2.16
CA ILE A 343 -7.93 -2.25 1.20
C ILE A 343 -8.93 -3.22 0.53
N ALA A 344 -8.45 -4.35 -0.02
CA ALA A 344 -9.29 -5.31 -0.73
C ALA A 344 -10.42 -5.90 0.14
N GLU A 345 -10.17 -6.11 1.44
CA GLU A 345 -11.17 -6.61 2.39
C GLU A 345 -12.23 -5.57 2.72
N LYS A 346 -11.86 -4.29 2.83
CA LYS A 346 -12.83 -3.20 3.07
C LYS A 346 -13.87 -3.07 1.96
N ALA A 347 -13.51 -3.30 0.71
CA ALA A 347 -14.47 -3.28 -0.41
C ALA A 347 -15.56 -4.33 -0.29
N LYS A 348 -15.26 -5.50 0.25
CA LYS A 348 -16.24 -6.58 0.47
C LYS A 348 -17.24 -6.22 1.56
N ASP A 349 -16.84 -5.48 2.58
CA ASP A 349 -17.71 -5.02 3.67
C ASP A 349 -18.71 -3.95 3.22
N PHE A 350 -18.34 -3.06 2.30
CA PHE A 350 -19.25 -2.01 1.79
C PHE A 350 -20.34 -2.57 0.89
N SER A 351 -20.09 -3.62 0.13
CA SER A 351 -21.11 -4.25 -0.72
C SER A 351 -22.24 -4.93 0.08
N ALA A 352 -21.97 -5.33 1.32
CA ALA A 352 -22.95 -5.92 2.24
C ALA A 352 -23.77 -4.88 3.02
N LYS A 353 -23.37 -3.59 3.01
CA LYS A 353 -23.99 -2.51 3.78
C LYS A 353 -24.98 -1.63 3.00
N PHE A 354 -25.18 -1.87 1.70
CA PHE A 354 -26.25 -1.22 0.98
C PHE A 354 -27.56 -1.97 1.22
N PRO A 355 -28.52 -1.42 1.99
CA PRO A 355 -29.84 -2.02 2.07
C PRO A 355 -30.44 -2.01 0.66
N THR A 356 -30.93 -3.16 0.23
CA THR A 356 -31.72 -3.26 -1.01
C THR A 356 -32.94 -2.39 -0.83
N ILE A 357 -33.04 -1.28 -1.60
CA ILE A 357 -34.23 -0.44 -1.61
C ILE A 357 -35.31 -1.25 -2.34
N THR A 358 -36.17 -1.90 -1.60
CA THR A 358 -37.41 -2.47 -2.12
C THR A 358 -38.43 -1.35 -2.28
N VAL A 359 -38.70 -0.95 -3.51
CA VAL A 359 -39.83 -0.06 -3.82
C VAL A 359 -41.09 -0.91 -3.73
N SER A 360 -41.80 -0.85 -2.60
CA SER A 360 -43.14 -1.39 -2.51
C SER A 360 -44.10 -0.48 -3.33
N LYS A 361 -44.67 -1.01 -4.41
CA LYS A 361 -45.83 -0.39 -5.03
C LYS A 361 -46.99 -0.52 -4.04
N SER A 362 -47.37 0.57 -3.38
CA SER A 362 -48.64 0.66 -2.71
C SER A 362 -49.72 0.82 -3.78
N THR A 363 -50.60 -0.18 -3.85
CA THR A 363 -51.90 -0.10 -4.51
C THR A 363 -52.81 0.88 -3.80
#